data_02b6a3c2c858fceee69bca2302a10ced
#
_entry.id   02b6a3c2c858fceee69bca2302a10ced
#
_cell.length_a   1.000
_cell.length_b   1.000
_cell.length_c   1.000
_cell.angle_alpha   90.00
_cell.angle_beta   90.00
_cell.angle_gamma   90.00
#
_symmetry.space_group_name_H-M   'P 1'
#
loop_
_entity.id
_entity.type
_entity.pdbx_description
1 polymer ?
#
loop_
_entity_poly.entity_id
_entity_poly.type
_entity_poly.pdbx_seq_one_letter_code
_entity_poly.pdbx_strand_id
1 'polypeptide(L)'
;MIDKEILDAVIPVPTLEEAKDEKVAELKEEGFVVTNFHSGGVFYTLLMVELRIKIELLQLARRILNNMFVTHAEGVWLDLKMPDYSKKRKKAQKAQGLVTVSRVGASGEAIKIAKGHVFKSILDINGEELRYFTIEAAVLQKLSLIHISEP
;
A
#
# COMPACT_ATOMS: atom_id res chain seq x y z
N MET A 1 -12.10 -2.56 -5.70
CA MET A 1 -12.53 -3.34 -4.51
C MET A 1 -13.99 -3.71 -4.69
N ILE A 2 -14.35 -4.96 -4.41
CA ILE A 2 -15.76 -5.38 -4.40
C ILE A 2 -16.48 -4.60 -3.30
N ASP A 3 -17.76 -4.29 -3.52
CA ASP A 3 -18.57 -3.60 -2.52
C ASP A 3 -18.56 -4.39 -1.20
N LYS A 4 -18.43 -3.69 -0.09
CA LYS A 4 -18.39 -4.28 1.24
C LYS A 4 -19.68 -5.05 1.54
N GLU A 5 -20.83 -4.54 1.13
CA GLU A 5 -22.12 -5.19 1.32
C GLU A 5 -22.19 -6.56 0.63
N ILE A 6 -21.64 -6.66 -0.58
CA ILE A 6 -21.56 -7.94 -1.32
C ILE A 6 -20.63 -8.91 -0.60
N LEU A 7 -19.48 -8.44 -0.14
CA LEU A 7 -18.52 -9.28 0.60
C LEU A 7 -19.12 -9.75 1.93
N ASP A 8 -19.85 -8.90 2.63
CA ASP A 8 -20.51 -9.25 3.90
C ASP A 8 -21.66 -10.24 3.68
N ALA A 9 -22.37 -10.15 2.56
CA ALA A 9 -23.43 -11.10 2.21
C ALA A 9 -22.90 -12.49 1.82
N VAL A 10 -21.75 -12.57 1.13
CA VAL A 10 -21.19 -13.83 0.62
C VAL A 10 -20.32 -14.54 1.68
N ILE A 11 -19.48 -13.78 2.38
CA ILE A 11 -18.59 -14.32 3.43
C ILE A 11 -18.68 -13.38 4.62
N PRO A 12 -19.69 -13.56 5.51
CA PRO A 12 -19.78 -12.78 6.73
C PRO A 12 -18.60 -13.12 7.66
N VAL A 13 -17.96 -12.08 8.19
CA VAL A 13 -16.88 -12.23 9.17
C VAL A 13 -17.39 -11.67 10.49
N PRO A 14 -17.76 -12.53 11.44
CA PRO A 14 -18.26 -12.11 12.75
C PRO A 14 -17.13 -11.49 13.58
N THR A 15 -17.49 -10.70 14.54
CA THR A 15 -16.56 -10.30 15.61
C THR A 15 -16.22 -11.50 16.50
N LEU A 16 -15.13 -11.40 17.24
CA LEU A 16 -14.71 -12.49 18.14
C LEU A 16 -15.74 -12.78 19.24
N GLU A 17 -16.45 -11.74 19.70
CA GLU A 17 -17.52 -11.88 20.71
C GLU A 17 -18.76 -12.56 20.13
N GLU A 18 -19.22 -12.13 18.96
CA GLU A 18 -20.34 -12.76 18.25
C GLU A 18 -20.06 -14.25 17.97
N ALA A 19 -18.87 -14.56 17.43
CA ALA A 19 -18.47 -15.93 17.15
C ALA A 19 -18.38 -16.79 18.41
N LYS A 20 -17.94 -16.22 19.54
CA LYS A 20 -17.90 -16.90 20.84
C LYS A 20 -19.31 -17.19 21.32
N ASP A 21 -20.19 -16.21 21.30
CA ASP A 21 -21.56 -16.37 21.82
C ASP A 21 -22.35 -17.36 20.97
N GLU A 22 -22.21 -17.34 19.65
CA GLU A 22 -22.76 -18.33 18.72
C GLU A 22 -22.26 -19.75 19.06
N LYS A 23 -20.94 -19.93 19.21
CA LYS A 23 -20.35 -21.24 19.48
C LYS A 23 -20.72 -21.78 20.87
N VAL A 24 -20.80 -20.91 21.87
CA VAL A 24 -21.25 -21.29 23.21
C VAL A 24 -22.73 -21.72 23.19
N ALA A 25 -23.58 -21.06 22.40
CA ALA A 25 -24.98 -21.45 22.22
C ALA A 25 -25.08 -22.83 21.56
N GLU A 26 -24.33 -23.05 20.45
CA GLU A 26 -24.25 -24.33 19.75
C GLU A 26 -23.81 -25.48 20.69
N LEU A 27 -22.75 -25.28 21.46
CA LEU A 27 -22.27 -26.30 22.42
C LEU A 27 -23.30 -26.63 23.51
N LYS A 28 -24.07 -25.64 23.95
CA LYS A 28 -25.15 -25.88 24.91
C LYS A 28 -26.31 -26.72 24.32
N GLU A 29 -26.67 -26.45 23.06
CA GLU A 29 -27.69 -27.21 22.32
C GLU A 29 -27.25 -28.67 22.10
N GLU A 30 -25.96 -28.91 21.85
CA GLU A 30 -25.37 -30.23 21.73
C GLU A 30 -25.26 -30.98 23.09
N GLY A 31 -25.70 -30.36 24.19
CA GLY A 31 -25.68 -30.96 25.53
C GLY A 31 -24.28 -30.93 26.20
N PHE A 32 -23.41 -30.07 25.78
CA PHE A 32 -22.08 -29.94 26.36
C PHE A 32 -22.16 -29.29 27.75
N VAL A 33 -21.79 -30.02 28.79
CA VAL A 33 -21.98 -29.62 30.20
C VAL A 33 -20.80 -28.79 30.75
N VAL A 34 -19.92 -28.26 29.92
CA VAL A 34 -18.84 -27.40 30.41
C VAL A 34 -19.38 -26.01 30.72
N THR A 35 -19.45 -25.71 32.00
CA THR A 35 -19.98 -24.42 32.49
C THR A 35 -18.95 -23.33 32.67
N ASN A 36 -17.64 -23.65 32.55
CA ASN A 36 -16.55 -22.70 32.82
C ASN A 36 -16.02 -22.08 31.54
N PHE A 37 -16.78 -21.17 30.95
CA PHE A 37 -16.34 -20.32 29.84
C PHE A 37 -15.76 -18.97 30.31
N HIS A 38 -15.21 -18.92 31.54
CA HIS A 38 -14.61 -17.71 32.05
C HIS A 38 -13.17 -17.53 31.55
N SER A 39 -12.74 -16.29 31.42
CA SER A 39 -11.37 -15.94 31.06
C SER A 39 -10.37 -16.60 31.99
N GLY A 40 -9.35 -17.27 31.43
CA GLY A 40 -8.33 -18.03 32.19
C GLY A 40 -8.56 -19.53 32.27
N GLY A 41 -9.74 -20.05 31.87
CA GLY A 41 -9.99 -21.50 31.78
C GLY A 41 -9.35 -22.09 30.51
N VAL A 42 -8.91 -23.35 30.59
CA VAL A 42 -8.31 -24.08 29.46
C VAL A 42 -9.29 -24.15 28.28
N PHE A 43 -10.55 -24.50 28.53
CA PHE A 43 -11.59 -24.54 27.49
C PHE A 43 -11.83 -23.19 26.86
N TYR A 44 -11.89 -22.12 27.65
CA TYR A 44 -12.01 -20.76 27.13
C TYR A 44 -10.84 -20.42 26.19
N THR A 45 -9.62 -20.74 26.62
CA THR A 45 -8.41 -20.47 25.82
C THR A 45 -8.41 -21.24 24.51
N LEU A 46 -8.76 -22.50 24.50
CA LEU A 46 -8.85 -23.33 23.29
C LEU A 46 -9.95 -22.82 22.36
N LEU A 47 -11.12 -22.50 22.88
CA LEU A 47 -12.23 -21.93 22.13
C LEU A 47 -11.82 -20.61 21.47
N MET A 48 -11.15 -19.71 22.20
CA MET A 48 -10.71 -18.43 21.67
C MET A 48 -9.62 -18.58 20.59
N VAL A 49 -8.74 -19.58 20.69
CA VAL A 49 -7.75 -19.89 19.66
C VAL A 49 -8.45 -20.40 18.38
N GLU A 50 -9.40 -21.35 18.53
CA GLU A 50 -10.17 -21.87 17.41
C GLU A 50 -10.94 -20.76 16.68
N LEU A 51 -11.63 -19.90 17.41
CA LEU A 51 -12.40 -18.80 16.84
C LEU A 51 -11.53 -17.77 16.13
N ARG A 52 -10.34 -17.46 16.65
CA ARG A 52 -9.39 -16.59 15.97
C ARG A 52 -8.95 -17.19 14.64
N ILE A 53 -8.60 -18.46 14.61
CA ILE A 53 -8.24 -19.17 13.39
C ILE A 53 -9.40 -19.14 12.39
N LYS A 54 -10.65 -19.42 12.84
CA LYS A 54 -11.86 -19.34 11.99
C LYS A 54 -12.00 -17.94 11.36
N ILE A 55 -11.88 -16.89 12.17
CA ILE A 55 -11.99 -15.50 11.70
C ILE A 55 -10.87 -15.15 10.70
N GLU A 56 -9.64 -15.53 10.97
CA GLU A 56 -8.51 -15.30 10.05
C GLU A 56 -8.71 -16.02 8.72
N LEU A 57 -9.23 -17.25 8.73
CA LEU A 57 -9.56 -17.99 7.51
C LEU A 57 -10.68 -17.32 6.72
N LEU A 58 -11.71 -16.80 7.38
CA LEU A 58 -12.79 -16.04 6.72
C LEU A 58 -12.27 -14.75 6.11
N GLN A 59 -11.39 -14.04 6.82
CA GLN A 59 -10.73 -12.83 6.29
C GLN A 59 -9.85 -13.16 5.09
N LEU A 60 -9.11 -14.28 5.13
CA LEU A 60 -8.32 -14.74 3.99
C LEU A 60 -9.24 -15.09 2.81
N ALA A 61 -10.33 -15.81 3.04
CA ALA A 61 -11.30 -16.14 2.01
C ALA A 61 -11.90 -14.89 1.34
N ARG A 62 -12.26 -13.86 2.13
CA ARG A 62 -12.70 -12.55 1.60
C ARG A 62 -11.63 -11.88 0.75
N ARG A 63 -10.37 -11.92 1.20
CA ARG A 63 -9.25 -11.37 0.44
C ARG A 63 -9.06 -12.10 -0.88
N ILE A 64 -9.15 -13.42 -0.89
CA ILE A 64 -9.08 -14.24 -2.10
C ILE A 64 -10.24 -13.86 -3.03
N LEU A 65 -11.48 -13.81 -2.52
CA LEU A 65 -12.66 -13.44 -3.31
C LEU A 65 -12.51 -12.05 -3.95
N ASN A 66 -12.07 -11.06 -3.18
CA ASN A 66 -11.85 -9.71 -3.70
C ASN A 66 -10.80 -9.69 -4.82
N ASN A 67 -9.73 -10.47 -4.67
CA ASN A 67 -8.66 -10.54 -5.66
C ASN A 67 -8.91 -11.57 -6.78
N MET A 68 -10.04 -12.30 -6.75
CA MET A 68 -10.36 -13.26 -7.79
C MET A 68 -10.67 -12.58 -9.14
N PHE A 69 -11.22 -11.38 -9.09
CA PHE A 69 -11.55 -10.60 -10.29
C PHE A 69 -10.42 -9.64 -10.64
N VAL A 70 -10.02 -9.60 -11.92
CA VAL A 70 -8.92 -8.73 -12.40
C VAL A 70 -9.19 -7.25 -12.13
N THR A 71 -10.46 -6.85 -12.22
CA THR A 71 -10.89 -5.46 -11.96
C THR A 71 -10.71 -5.00 -10.52
N HIS A 72 -10.58 -5.95 -9.59
CA HIS A 72 -10.47 -5.69 -8.16
C HIS A 72 -9.14 -6.16 -7.57
N ALA A 73 -8.38 -6.97 -8.35
CA ALA A 73 -7.09 -7.49 -7.91
C ALA A 73 -6.04 -6.38 -7.79
N GLU A 74 -5.32 -6.38 -6.69
CA GLU A 74 -4.30 -5.39 -6.36
C GLU A 74 -2.94 -6.04 -6.07
N GLY A 75 -1.86 -5.25 -6.24
CA GLY A 75 -0.51 -5.66 -5.87
C GLY A 75 -0.07 -6.96 -6.56
N VAL A 76 0.44 -7.89 -5.76
CA VAL A 76 0.97 -9.18 -6.22
C VAL A 76 -0.12 -10.04 -6.90
N TRP A 77 -1.36 -9.97 -6.42
CA TRP A 77 -2.46 -10.73 -7.02
C TRP A 77 -2.74 -10.32 -8.47
N LEU A 78 -2.64 -9.01 -8.74
CA LEU A 78 -2.76 -8.51 -10.10
C LEU A 78 -1.58 -8.96 -10.95
N ASP A 79 -0.36 -8.91 -10.42
CA ASP A 79 0.85 -9.34 -11.12
C ASP A 79 0.81 -10.83 -11.50
N LEU A 80 0.22 -11.67 -10.63
CA LEU A 80 0.03 -13.11 -10.92
C LEU A 80 -0.99 -13.37 -12.02
N LYS A 81 -1.99 -12.49 -12.19
CA LYS A 81 -3.04 -12.66 -13.22
C LYS A 81 -2.68 -12.01 -14.56
N MET A 82 -1.82 -11.01 -14.56
CA MET A 82 -1.44 -10.29 -15.79
C MET A 82 -0.91 -11.15 -16.92
N PRO A 83 -0.10 -12.20 -16.66
CA PRO A 83 0.37 -13.11 -17.71
C PRO A 83 -0.74 -13.80 -18.50
N ASP A 84 -1.87 -14.15 -17.85
CA ASP A 84 -3.02 -14.79 -18.51
C ASP A 84 -3.64 -13.89 -19.60
N TYR A 85 -3.45 -12.57 -19.45
CA TYR A 85 -3.88 -11.55 -20.40
C TYR A 85 -2.73 -11.05 -21.30
N SER A 86 -1.59 -11.74 -21.32
CA SER A 86 -0.38 -11.32 -22.05
C SER A 86 0.08 -9.89 -21.69
N LYS A 87 -0.14 -9.48 -20.45
CA LYS A 87 0.23 -8.17 -19.91
C LYS A 87 1.30 -8.33 -18.85
N LYS A 88 2.08 -7.27 -18.65
CA LYS A 88 3.05 -7.15 -17.56
C LYS A 88 2.96 -5.76 -16.94
N ARG A 89 3.23 -5.67 -15.64
CA ARG A 89 3.33 -4.38 -14.98
C ARG A 89 4.45 -3.54 -15.62
N LYS A 90 4.15 -2.30 -15.90
CA LYS A 90 5.18 -1.34 -16.32
C LYS A 90 6.20 -1.17 -15.18
N LYS A 91 7.48 -1.20 -15.53
CA LYS A 91 8.53 -0.91 -14.55
C LYS A 91 8.42 0.54 -14.09
N ALA A 92 8.80 0.79 -12.85
CA ALA A 92 8.94 2.15 -12.35
C ALA A 92 9.91 2.94 -13.24
N GLN A 93 9.50 4.13 -13.64
CA GLN A 93 10.36 5.08 -14.36
C GLN A 93 10.65 6.25 -13.42
N LYS A 94 11.85 6.78 -13.53
CA LYS A 94 12.21 8.00 -12.81
C LYS A 94 11.36 9.16 -13.33
N ALA A 95 10.86 10.00 -12.43
CA ALA A 95 10.18 11.22 -12.81
C ALA A 95 11.16 12.16 -13.53
N GLN A 96 10.68 12.82 -14.56
CA GLN A 96 11.45 13.83 -15.30
C GLN A 96 10.67 15.14 -15.30
N GLY A 97 11.35 16.24 -15.18
CA GLY A 97 10.76 17.56 -15.16
C GLY A 97 11.73 18.62 -15.67
N LEU A 98 11.21 19.84 -15.80
CA LEU A 98 12.00 21.01 -16.15
C LEU A 98 12.25 21.84 -14.90
N VAL A 99 13.51 22.17 -14.65
CA VAL A 99 13.90 23.09 -13.57
C VAL A 99 14.41 24.38 -14.18
N THR A 100 13.86 25.49 -13.72
CA THR A 100 14.35 26.83 -14.10
C THR A 100 15.32 27.31 -13.03
N VAL A 101 16.55 27.52 -13.43
CA VAL A 101 17.57 28.10 -12.55
C VAL A 101 17.73 29.57 -12.88
N SER A 102 17.46 30.43 -11.90
CA SER A 102 17.60 31.87 -12.03
C SER A 102 18.63 32.40 -11.02
N ARG A 103 19.28 33.48 -11.38
CA ARG A 103 20.26 34.18 -10.52
C ARG A 103 19.72 35.56 -10.19
N VAL A 104 19.74 35.90 -8.93
CA VAL A 104 19.42 37.25 -8.46
C VAL A 104 20.71 38.04 -8.35
N GLY A 105 20.84 39.14 -9.10
CA GLY A 105 21.97 40.04 -9.08
C GLY A 105 22.93 39.92 -10.28
N ALA A 106 23.56 41.00 -10.64
CA ALA A 106 24.54 41.05 -11.70
C ALA A 106 25.91 40.52 -11.20
N SER A 107 26.25 39.31 -11.56
CA SER A 107 27.57 38.75 -11.32
C SER A 107 28.32 38.54 -12.63
N GLY A 108 29.61 38.81 -12.63
CA GLY A 108 30.45 38.91 -13.83
C GLY A 108 30.76 37.61 -14.53
N GLU A 109 30.54 36.44 -13.93
CA GLU A 109 30.96 35.16 -14.51
C GLU A 109 29.80 34.24 -14.82
N ALA A 110 29.94 33.42 -15.88
CA ALA A 110 29.00 32.37 -16.24
C ALA A 110 29.17 31.17 -15.32
N ILE A 111 28.05 30.65 -14.81
CA ILE A 111 28.02 29.44 -13.97
C ILE A 111 27.75 28.23 -14.86
N LYS A 112 28.70 27.28 -14.88
CA LYS A 112 28.52 26.01 -15.58
C LYS A 112 27.89 25.00 -14.67
N ILE A 113 26.76 24.44 -15.10
CA ILE A 113 26.06 23.34 -14.42
C ILE A 113 26.37 22.07 -15.20
N ALA A 114 27.15 21.17 -14.61
CA ALA A 114 27.51 19.92 -15.26
C ALA A 114 26.35 18.92 -15.32
N LYS A 115 26.39 18.02 -16.29
CA LYS A 115 25.54 16.84 -16.28
C LYS A 115 25.78 16.03 -14.99
N GLY A 116 24.72 15.57 -14.32
CA GLY A 116 24.82 14.88 -13.05
C GLY A 116 24.91 15.79 -11.83
N HIS A 117 24.78 17.10 -12.02
CA HIS A 117 24.70 18.03 -10.88
C HIS A 117 23.46 17.73 -10.04
N VAL A 118 23.61 17.75 -8.70
CA VAL A 118 22.56 17.40 -7.77
C VAL A 118 21.87 18.65 -7.26
N PHE A 119 20.56 18.74 -7.48
CA PHE A 119 19.69 19.69 -6.81
C PHE A 119 18.92 18.96 -5.71
N LYS A 120 18.70 19.63 -4.59
CA LYS A 120 17.89 19.12 -3.49
C LYS A 120 16.62 19.94 -3.40
N SER A 121 15.48 19.27 -3.19
CA SER A 121 14.24 19.96 -2.87
C SER A 121 14.27 20.47 -1.43
N ILE A 122 13.38 21.39 -1.12
CA ILE A 122 12.90 21.57 0.24
C ILE A 122 12.18 20.27 0.64
N LEU A 123 12.12 19.98 1.95
CA LEU A 123 11.47 18.77 2.46
C LEU A 123 10.10 18.54 1.81
N ASP A 124 9.85 17.31 1.39
CA ASP A 124 8.57 16.89 0.85
C ASP A 124 7.50 16.77 1.97
N ILE A 125 6.29 16.30 1.60
CA ILE A 125 5.17 16.09 2.53
C ILE A 125 5.53 15.07 3.64
N ASN A 126 6.47 14.16 3.37
CA ASN A 126 6.93 13.14 4.32
C ASN A 126 8.15 13.60 5.14
N GLY A 127 8.66 14.79 4.91
CA GLY A 127 9.85 15.32 5.57
C GLY A 127 11.17 14.82 4.99
N GLU A 128 11.16 14.26 3.77
CA GLU A 128 12.35 13.78 3.08
C GLU A 128 12.86 14.78 2.05
N GLU A 129 14.20 14.88 1.89
CA GLU A 129 14.83 15.63 0.81
C GLU A 129 14.81 14.81 -0.47
N LEU A 130 14.17 15.32 -1.52
CA LEU A 130 14.28 14.73 -2.85
C LEU A 130 15.55 15.25 -3.55
N ARG A 131 16.29 14.34 -4.19
CA ARG A 131 17.49 14.65 -4.95
C ARG A 131 17.24 14.51 -6.43
N TYR A 132 17.50 15.57 -7.17
CA TYR A 132 17.35 15.63 -8.62
C TYR A 132 18.73 15.73 -9.28
N PHE A 133 18.88 15.08 -10.42
CA PHE A 133 20.15 15.06 -11.17
C PHE A 133 19.92 15.66 -12.55
N THR A 134 20.78 16.57 -12.97
CA THR A 134 20.72 17.12 -14.33
C THR A 134 21.08 16.06 -15.37
N ILE A 135 20.25 15.92 -16.42
CA ILE A 135 20.54 15.03 -17.56
C ILE A 135 21.52 15.67 -18.52
N GLU A 136 21.44 17.00 -18.68
CA GLU A 136 22.21 17.77 -19.62
C GLU A 136 23.04 18.83 -18.90
N ALA A 137 24.14 19.20 -19.48
CA ALA A 137 24.93 20.33 -18.99
C ALA A 137 24.30 21.63 -19.46
N ALA A 138 24.33 22.66 -18.62
CA ALA A 138 23.83 23.99 -18.95
C ALA A 138 24.78 25.07 -18.48
N VAL A 139 24.70 26.23 -19.10
CA VAL A 139 25.51 27.39 -18.73
C VAL A 139 24.59 28.56 -18.44
N LEU A 140 24.56 29.00 -17.19
CA LEU A 140 23.87 30.21 -16.79
C LEU A 140 24.72 31.42 -17.18
N GLN A 141 24.35 32.09 -18.26
CA GLN A 141 25.04 33.28 -18.71
C GLN A 141 24.67 34.52 -17.87
N LYS A 142 25.47 35.57 -17.98
CA LYS A 142 25.17 36.84 -17.34
C LYS A 142 23.80 37.34 -17.81
N LEU A 143 22.81 37.41 -16.92
CA LEU A 143 21.43 37.86 -17.20
C LEU A 143 20.51 36.90 -18.00
N SER A 144 20.68 35.59 -17.96
CA SER A 144 19.76 34.66 -18.63
C SER A 144 19.05 33.69 -17.67
N LEU A 145 17.81 33.42 -18.01
CA LEU A 145 17.01 32.27 -17.45
C LEU A 145 17.36 31.03 -18.29
N ILE A 146 17.69 29.94 -17.64
CA ILE A 146 17.92 28.65 -18.30
C ILE A 146 16.94 27.62 -17.80
N HIS A 147 16.30 26.92 -18.73
CA HIS A 147 15.47 25.76 -18.45
C HIS A 147 16.33 24.50 -18.54
N ILE A 148 16.37 23.70 -17.46
CA ILE A 148 17.08 22.43 -17.43
C ILE A 148 16.03 21.33 -17.27
N SER A 149 16.09 20.32 -18.14
CA SER A 149 15.25 19.13 -18.01
C SER A 149 15.88 18.14 -17.03
N GLU A 150 15.06 17.62 -16.13
CA GLU A 150 15.46 16.63 -15.13
C GLU A 150 14.94 15.23 -15.47
N PRO A 151 15.65 14.18 -15.07
CA PRO A 151 15.25 12.79 -15.25
C PRO A 151 14.23 12.33 -14.21
#